data_c0ce4691d4e05ec195b5d132324805c9
#
_entry.id   c0ce4691d4e05ec195b5d132324805c9
#
_cell.length_a   1.000
_cell.length_b   1.000
_cell.length_c   1.000
_cell.angle_alpha   90.00
_cell.angle_beta   90.00
_cell.angle_gamma   90.00
#
_symmetry.space_group_name_H-M   'P 1'
#
loop_
_entity.id
_entity.type
_entity.pdbx_description
1 polymer ?
#
loop_
_entity_poly.entity_id
_entity_poly.type
_entity_poly.pdbx_seq_one_letter_code
_entity_poly.pdbx_strand_id
1 'polypeptide(L)'
;MITSLKFNNCFAFNNTIEMSLKADMRTKKFTSNVTNISDNLNILKSTAIYGPNNTGKTTLINCIKAIKGTLLNKEIHLDSNIFTGSDICEEAISFIYDNKEYSYEYKFDDKKMMYIYEKMCEIVKDQYNNEKEKLIFLKDTIDEKYECPQDEELAKVLNIASNNNILIYTVQIEKFPILEKIKTILTGIANNIEIVDMNKIPNSKTIQMLKNKDDETKKVVEFIKNADLYLEDYMYIEDLNVEIDGKVVDEKILKNQNFMDQIKIVSVYKGQAVPSIIFDSLGTRKFAALASYVIEAIEQGKTLVIDELDSSLHFKITRAIISMFNNEINKKAQLIATLHDISLLDCKRMFRKEQIWFTDKDENGTDLYSLKEFSYAENGVRDTSNIQEKYIKGEFGAIPEPDLISTLLEVDNEEI
;
A
#
# COMPACT_ATOMS: atom_id res chain seq x y z
N MET A 1 -11.04 -2.09 -4.42
CA MET A 1 -9.85 -2.98 -4.45
C MET A 1 -9.03 -2.69 -5.68
N ILE A 2 -7.72 -2.66 -5.56
CA ILE A 2 -6.79 -2.50 -6.70
C ILE A 2 -6.64 -3.83 -7.42
N THR A 3 -6.66 -3.83 -8.76
CA THR A 3 -6.49 -5.02 -9.60
C THR A 3 -5.14 -5.07 -10.29
N SER A 4 -4.56 -3.91 -10.64
CA SER A 4 -3.18 -3.80 -11.10
C SER A 4 -2.62 -2.40 -10.89
N LEU A 5 -1.29 -2.31 -10.86
CA LEU A 5 -0.50 -1.09 -10.81
C LEU A 5 0.57 -1.17 -11.90
N LYS A 6 0.80 -0.06 -12.61
CA LYS A 6 1.86 0.05 -13.62
C LYS A 6 2.57 1.38 -13.46
N PHE A 7 3.89 1.34 -13.52
CA PHE A 7 4.76 2.50 -13.38
C PHE A 7 5.87 2.45 -14.43
N ASN A 8 6.26 3.59 -14.96
CA ASN A 8 7.39 3.70 -15.87
C ASN A 8 8.09 5.03 -15.64
N ASN A 9 9.40 5.00 -15.53
CA ASN A 9 10.24 6.18 -15.30
C ASN A 9 9.84 6.98 -14.05
N CYS A 10 9.49 6.31 -12.95
CA CYS A 10 9.05 6.94 -11.71
C CYS A 10 10.02 6.64 -10.57
N PHE A 11 10.57 7.64 -9.90
CA PHE A 11 11.50 7.52 -8.78
C PHE A 11 12.68 6.56 -9.09
N ALA A 12 12.78 5.42 -8.38
CA ALA A 12 13.84 4.42 -8.62
C ALA A 12 13.55 3.48 -9.81
N PHE A 13 12.34 3.48 -10.35
CA PHE A 13 11.97 2.64 -11.48
C PHE A 13 12.33 3.32 -12.79
N ASN A 14 13.33 2.81 -13.49
CA ASN A 14 13.75 3.31 -14.81
C ASN A 14 13.05 2.59 -15.96
N ASN A 15 12.52 1.38 -15.72
CA ASN A 15 11.79 0.58 -16.69
C ASN A 15 10.29 0.50 -16.32
N THR A 16 9.49 0.03 -17.27
CA THR A 16 8.09 -0.29 -17.00
C THR A 16 8.01 -1.48 -16.07
N ILE A 17 7.35 -1.30 -14.92
CA ILE A 17 6.97 -2.37 -14.01
C ILE A 17 5.46 -2.50 -13.96
N GLU A 18 4.99 -3.73 -13.84
CA GLU A 18 3.56 -4.02 -13.71
C GLU A 18 3.33 -5.02 -12.59
N MET A 19 2.43 -4.69 -11.67
CA MET A 19 2.04 -5.52 -10.54
C MET A 19 0.56 -5.89 -10.67
N SER A 20 0.29 -7.15 -11.02
CA SER A 20 -1.07 -7.67 -11.08
C SER A 20 -1.49 -8.25 -9.74
N LEU A 21 -2.64 -7.82 -9.24
CA LEU A 21 -3.28 -8.32 -8.02
C LEU A 21 -4.47 -9.24 -8.33
N LYS A 22 -4.61 -9.64 -9.60
CA LYS A 22 -5.60 -10.63 -10.04
C LYS A 22 -5.12 -12.03 -9.67
N ALA A 23 -6.02 -12.84 -9.10
CA ALA A 23 -5.73 -14.22 -8.74
C ALA A 23 -5.82 -15.15 -9.96
N ASP A 24 -4.91 -16.14 -10.05
CA ASP A 24 -5.00 -17.18 -11.07
C ASP A 24 -6.18 -18.12 -10.76
N MET A 25 -7.17 -18.16 -11.66
CA MET A 25 -8.38 -18.96 -11.53
C MET A 25 -8.12 -20.48 -11.53
N ARG A 26 -6.99 -20.92 -12.07
CA ARG A 26 -6.60 -22.33 -12.11
C ARG A 26 -6.07 -22.85 -10.77
N THR A 27 -5.57 -21.94 -9.93
CA THR A 27 -5.03 -22.27 -8.60
C THR A 27 -6.17 -22.48 -7.60
N LYS A 28 -6.34 -23.72 -7.12
CA LYS A 28 -7.37 -24.11 -6.15
C LYS A 28 -6.91 -24.01 -4.68
N LYS A 29 -5.66 -23.68 -4.45
CA LYS A 29 -5.07 -23.57 -3.11
C LYS A 29 -5.37 -22.18 -2.52
N PHE A 30 -5.64 -22.12 -1.23
CA PHE A 30 -5.94 -20.88 -0.49
C PHE A 30 -7.02 -20.02 -1.15
N THR A 31 -8.19 -20.61 -1.37
CA THR A 31 -9.35 -19.90 -1.92
C THR A 31 -9.82 -18.76 -1.02
N SER A 32 -9.59 -18.87 0.29
CA SER A 32 -9.86 -17.80 1.27
C SER A 32 -9.05 -16.52 1.03
N ASN A 33 -7.87 -16.63 0.38
CA ASN A 33 -6.98 -15.49 0.07
C ASN A 33 -7.50 -14.63 -1.08
N VAL A 34 -8.65 -14.96 -1.63
CA VAL A 34 -9.19 -14.35 -2.84
C VAL A 34 -10.59 -13.80 -2.58
N THR A 35 -10.86 -12.62 -3.11
CA THR A 35 -12.19 -12.04 -3.21
C THR A 35 -12.73 -12.31 -4.62
N ASN A 36 -13.85 -13.00 -4.70
CA ASN A 36 -14.55 -13.22 -5.96
C ASN A 36 -15.41 -11.98 -6.28
N ILE A 37 -15.10 -11.31 -7.38
CA ILE A 37 -15.85 -10.16 -7.88
C ILE A 37 -16.89 -10.61 -8.92
N SER A 38 -16.51 -11.55 -9.78
CA SER A 38 -17.38 -12.19 -10.78
C SER A 38 -16.83 -13.56 -11.14
N ASP A 39 -17.56 -14.35 -11.91
CA ASP A 39 -17.15 -15.71 -12.33
C ASP A 39 -15.73 -15.77 -12.92
N ASN A 40 -15.25 -14.67 -13.45
CA ASN A 40 -13.99 -14.60 -14.18
C ASN A 40 -13.00 -13.55 -13.61
N LEU A 41 -13.29 -12.94 -12.47
CA LEU A 41 -12.44 -11.93 -11.86
C LEU A 41 -12.32 -12.15 -10.36
N ASN A 42 -11.18 -12.62 -9.96
CA ASN A 42 -10.79 -12.82 -8.58
C ASN A 42 -9.61 -11.93 -8.21
N ILE A 43 -9.67 -11.28 -7.05
CA ILE A 43 -8.66 -10.35 -6.58
C ILE A 43 -7.99 -10.89 -5.32
N LEU A 44 -6.68 -10.78 -5.24
CA LEU A 44 -5.88 -11.17 -4.08
C LEU A 44 -6.18 -10.24 -2.90
N LYS A 45 -6.45 -10.82 -1.74
CA LYS A 45 -6.74 -10.08 -0.50
C LYS A 45 -5.49 -9.56 0.18
N SER A 46 -4.34 -10.18 -0.05
CA SER A 46 -3.07 -9.70 0.45
C SER A 46 -1.95 -9.93 -0.56
N THR A 47 -0.94 -9.06 -0.50
CA THR A 47 0.27 -9.13 -1.30
C THR A 47 1.46 -8.75 -0.43
N ALA A 48 2.51 -9.57 -0.51
CA ALA A 48 3.75 -9.42 0.24
C ALA A 48 4.90 -9.11 -0.73
N ILE A 49 5.65 -8.05 -0.46
CA ILE A 49 6.74 -7.56 -1.30
C ILE A 49 8.04 -7.71 -0.54
N TYR A 50 8.97 -8.47 -1.08
CA TYR A 50 10.29 -8.75 -0.52
C TYR A 50 11.40 -8.17 -1.38
N GLY A 51 12.57 -8.03 -0.83
CA GLY A 51 13.79 -7.60 -1.52
C GLY A 51 14.80 -6.97 -0.58
N PRO A 52 16.04 -6.80 -1.01
CA PRO A 52 17.08 -6.10 -0.25
C PRO A 52 16.73 -4.63 0.05
N ASN A 53 17.50 -4.01 0.91
CA ASN A 53 17.39 -2.57 1.08
C ASN A 53 17.81 -1.84 -0.21
N ASN A 54 17.15 -0.72 -0.49
CA ASN A 54 17.42 0.11 -1.67
C ASN A 54 17.09 -0.54 -3.03
N THR A 55 16.19 -1.55 -3.07
CA THR A 55 15.72 -2.20 -4.30
C THR A 55 14.33 -1.74 -4.74
N GLY A 56 13.79 -0.63 -4.20
CA GLY A 56 12.53 -0.05 -4.68
C GLY A 56 11.26 -0.43 -3.91
N LYS A 57 11.32 -1.17 -2.79
CA LYS A 57 10.12 -1.49 -1.98
C LYS A 57 9.36 -0.21 -1.56
N THR A 58 10.03 0.70 -0.89
CA THR A 58 9.45 2.01 -0.49
C THR A 58 9.12 2.87 -1.71
N THR A 59 9.85 2.73 -2.82
CA THR A 59 9.52 3.40 -4.09
C THR A 59 8.14 3.00 -4.59
N LEU A 60 7.82 1.70 -4.58
CA LEU A 60 6.50 1.22 -4.97
C LEU A 60 5.39 1.83 -4.09
N ILE A 61 5.62 1.91 -2.78
CA ILE A 61 4.68 2.58 -1.87
C ILE A 61 4.54 4.07 -2.18
N ASN A 62 5.64 4.75 -2.52
CA ASN A 62 5.61 6.16 -2.93
C ASN A 62 4.86 6.38 -4.23
N CYS A 63 4.98 5.49 -5.23
CA CYS A 63 4.18 5.52 -6.44
C CYS A 63 2.67 5.39 -6.13
N ILE A 64 2.27 4.45 -5.27
CA ILE A 64 0.86 4.33 -4.83
C ILE A 64 0.40 5.60 -4.11
N LYS A 65 1.27 6.20 -3.29
CA LYS A 65 0.99 7.47 -2.61
C LYS A 65 0.83 8.62 -3.60
N ALA A 66 1.64 8.66 -4.66
CA ALA A 66 1.56 9.65 -5.72
C ALA A 66 0.23 9.53 -6.49
N ILE A 67 -0.16 8.33 -6.92
CA ILE A 67 -1.50 8.10 -7.52
C ILE A 67 -2.60 8.62 -6.59
N LYS A 68 -2.61 8.20 -5.31
CA LYS A 68 -3.62 8.67 -4.34
C LYS A 68 -3.66 10.19 -4.25
N GLY A 69 -2.50 10.83 -4.21
CA GLY A 69 -2.39 12.29 -4.13
C GLY A 69 -2.91 12.99 -5.36
N THR A 70 -2.52 12.56 -6.55
CA THR A 70 -3.00 13.06 -7.83
C THR A 70 -4.53 12.98 -7.90
N LEU A 71 -5.11 11.83 -7.56
CA LEU A 71 -6.55 11.62 -7.58
C LEU A 71 -7.32 12.47 -6.55
N LEU A 72 -6.68 12.94 -5.48
CA LEU A 72 -7.28 13.79 -4.42
C LEU A 72 -6.89 15.26 -4.52
N ASN A 73 -6.23 15.67 -5.61
CA ASN A 73 -5.73 17.05 -5.79
C ASN A 73 -4.83 17.52 -4.62
N LYS A 74 -3.99 16.64 -4.14
CA LYS A 74 -2.97 16.97 -3.14
C LYS A 74 -1.65 17.21 -3.85
N GLU A 75 -0.87 18.18 -3.35
CA GLU A 75 0.51 18.37 -3.82
C GLU A 75 1.34 17.14 -3.46
N ILE A 76 1.61 16.32 -4.45
CA ILE A 76 2.55 15.21 -4.36
C ILE A 76 3.45 15.32 -5.59
N HIS A 77 4.74 15.40 -5.34
CA HIS A 77 5.72 15.39 -6.42
C HIS A 77 5.83 13.98 -7.00
N LEU A 78 5.71 13.91 -8.32
CA LEU A 78 6.08 12.76 -9.12
C LEU A 78 7.46 13.09 -9.68
N ASP A 79 8.49 12.43 -9.17
CA ASP A 79 9.85 12.62 -9.65
C ASP A 79 10.17 11.59 -10.74
N SER A 80 10.61 12.06 -11.89
CA SER A 80 11.15 11.19 -12.94
C SER A 80 12.46 10.54 -12.48
N ASN A 81 12.78 9.37 -13.04
CA ASN A 81 14.04 8.71 -12.74
C ASN A 81 15.21 9.48 -13.38
N ILE A 82 16.14 9.95 -12.58
CA ILE A 82 17.28 10.80 -13.01
C ILE A 82 18.24 10.11 -13.99
N PHE A 83 18.19 8.79 -14.11
CA PHE A 83 19.11 8.01 -14.94
C PHE A 83 18.56 7.74 -16.35
N THR A 84 17.27 7.95 -16.61
CA THR A 84 16.67 7.65 -17.93
C THR A 84 16.84 8.76 -18.94
N GLY A 85 17.10 9.99 -18.49
CA GLY A 85 17.13 11.18 -19.35
C GLY A 85 15.77 11.60 -19.90
N SER A 86 14.68 10.99 -19.44
CA SER A 86 13.30 11.36 -19.74
C SER A 86 12.66 12.04 -18.55
N ASP A 87 12.04 13.20 -18.78
CA ASP A 87 11.31 13.94 -17.75
C ASP A 87 9.83 13.46 -17.61
N ILE A 88 9.43 12.38 -18.31
CA ILE A 88 8.05 11.90 -18.33
C ILE A 88 7.90 10.66 -17.43
N CYS A 89 7.09 10.79 -16.36
CA CYS A 89 6.61 9.69 -15.54
C CYS A 89 5.31 9.14 -16.10
N GLU A 90 5.14 7.80 -16.08
CA GLU A 90 3.87 7.16 -16.43
C GLU A 90 3.37 6.36 -15.25
N GLU A 91 2.12 6.56 -14.87
CA GLU A 91 1.45 5.82 -13.80
C GLU A 91 0.08 5.33 -14.27
N ALA A 92 -0.25 4.09 -13.90
CA ALA A 92 -1.58 3.55 -14.13
C ALA A 92 -2.04 2.71 -12.94
N ILE A 93 -3.34 2.79 -12.68
CA ILE A 93 -4.04 1.99 -11.70
C ILE A 93 -5.28 1.37 -12.31
N SER A 94 -5.45 0.05 -12.12
CA SER A 94 -6.72 -0.61 -12.39
C SER A 94 -7.36 -1.04 -11.07
N PHE A 95 -8.67 -0.92 -10.97
CA PHE A 95 -9.38 -1.10 -9.70
C PHE A 95 -10.85 -1.46 -9.90
N ILE A 96 -11.44 -2.04 -8.87
CA ILE A 96 -12.89 -2.30 -8.80
C ILE A 96 -13.59 -1.15 -8.08
N TYR A 97 -14.62 -0.62 -8.72
CA TYR A 97 -15.58 0.33 -8.17
C TYR A 97 -16.98 -0.07 -8.62
N ASP A 98 -17.93 -0.19 -7.69
CA ASP A 98 -19.30 -0.61 -7.97
C ASP A 98 -19.41 -1.91 -8.81
N ASN A 99 -18.60 -2.92 -8.46
CA ASN A 99 -18.50 -4.23 -9.15
C ASN A 99 -18.05 -4.14 -10.63
N LYS A 100 -17.54 -3.00 -11.07
CA LYS A 100 -16.95 -2.82 -12.39
C LYS A 100 -15.45 -2.60 -12.25
N GLU A 101 -14.71 -3.08 -13.23
CA GLU A 101 -13.27 -2.83 -13.31
C GLU A 101 -13.01 -1.61 -14.19
N TYR A 102 -12.20 -0.70 -13.68
CA TYR A 102 -11.75 0.49 -14.39
C TYR A 102 -10.22 0.52 -14.45
N SER A 103 -9.68 1.10 -15.52
CA SER A 103 -8.28 1.51 -15.59
C SER A 103 -8.18 3.01 -15.77
N TYR A 104 -7.22 3.63 -15.07
CA TYR A 104 -6.88 5.03 -15.22
C TYR A 104 -5.37 5.14 -15.35
N GLU A 105 -4.91 5.81 -16.39
CA GLU A 105 -3.51 6.01 -16.76
C GLU A 105 -3.25 7.49 -17.02
N TYR A 106 -2.11 7.98 -16.58
CA TYR A 106 -1.66 9.33 -16.89
C TYR A 106 -0.14 9.39 -17.07
N LYS A 107 0.30 10.42 -17.84
CA LYS A 107 1.70 10.78 -17.98
C LYS A 107 1.91 12.20 -17.52
N PHE A 108 2.93 12.38 -16.70
CA PHE A 108 3.30 13.66 -16.11
C PHE A 108 4.71 14.06 -16.58
N ASP A 109 4.83 15.26 -17.15
CA ASP A 109 6.12 15.87 -17.46
C ASP A 109 6.60 16.62 -16.22
N ASP A 110 7.56 16.03 -15.51
CA ASP A 110 8.10 16.50 -14.24
C ASP A 110 8.77 17.89 -14.39
N LYS A 111 9.49 18.11 -15.49
CA LYS A 111 10.16 19.39 -15.74
C LYS A 111 9.20 20.51 -16.07
N LYS A 112 8.11 20.24 -16.81
CA LYS A 112 7.10 21.23 -17.15
C LYS A 112 5.99 21.32 -16.09
N MET A 113 5.95 20.37 -15.16
CA MET A 113 4.88 20.23 -14.16
C MET A 113 3.48 20.16 -14.81
N MET A 114 3.33 19.27 -15.80
CA MET A 114 2.12 19.18 -16.63
C MET A 114 1.71 17.72 -16.86
N TYR A 115 0.40 17.46 -16.79
CA TYR A 115 -0.20 16.19 -17.23
C TYR A 115 -0.39 16.24 -18.76
N ILE A 116 0.38 15.44 -19.49
CA ILE A 116 0.42 15.43 -20.95
C ILE A 116 -0.44 14.32 -21.56
N TYR A 117 -0.86 13.35 -20.75
CA TYR A 117 -1.71 12.24 -21.17
C TYR A 117 -2.61 11.82 -20.02
N GLU A 118 -3.87 11.56 -20.31
CA GLU A 118 -4.83 10.94 -19.40
C GLU A 118 -5.76 10.02 -20.18
N LYS A 119 -5.97 8.81 -19.68
CA LYS A 119 -6.90 7.83 -20.25
C LYS A 119 -7.67 7.11 -19.16
N MET A 120 -8.98 6.98 -19.32
CA MET A 120 -9.82 6.15 -18.46
C MET A 120 -10.64 5.19 -19.30
N CYS A 121 -10.63 3.91 -18.91
CA CYS A 121 -11.41 2.86 -19.52
C CYS A 121 -12.22 2.07 -18.49
N GLU A 122 -13.37 1.52 -18.90
CA GLU A 122 -14.02 0.42 -18.23
C GLU A 122 -13.50 -0.89 -18.85
N ILE A 123 -12.98 -1.80 -18.04
CA ILE A 123 -12.52 -3.12 -18.50
C ILE A 123 -13.75 -4.04 -18.56
N VAL A 124 -14.05 -4.50 -19.74
CA VAL A 124 -15.18 -5.39 -20.02
C VAL A 124 -14.68 -6.70 -20.60
N LYS A 125 -15.44 -7.78 -20.44
CA LYS A 125 -15.11 -9.08 -21.07
C LYS A 125 -15.96 -9.30 -22.29
N ASP A 126 -15.32 -9.78 -23.36
CA ASP A 126 -16.03 -10.19 -24.56
C ASP A 126 -16.66 -11.58 -24.40
N GLN A 127 -17.36 -12.05 -25.44
CA GLN A 127 -18.03 -13.36 -25.45
C GLN A 127 -17.06 -14.55 -25.31
N TYR A 128 -15.77 -14.34 -25.53
CA TYR A 128 -14.71 -15.33 -25.36
C TYR A 128 -13.94 -15.16 -24.05
N ASN A 129 -14.43 -14.28 -23.16
CA ASN A 129 -13.82 -13.97 -21.87
C ASN A 129 -12.48 -13.23 -21.94
N ASN A 130 -12.12 -12.62 -23.09
CA ASN A 130 -10.98 -11.76 -23.21
C ASN A 130 -11.29 -10.37 -22.66
N GLU A 131 -10.33 -9.77 -21.95
CA GLU A 131 -10.44 -8.40 -21.45
C GLU A 131 -10.36 -7.41 -22.63
N LYS A 132 -11.29 -6.45 -22.68
CA LYS A 132 -11.32 -5.34 -23.64
C LYS A 132 -11.50 -4.03 -22.90
N GLU A 133 -10.79 -3.02 -23.36
CA GLU A 133 -10.94 -1.67 -22.89
C GLU A 133 -12.10 -0.98 -23.62
N LYS A 134 -13.08 -0.50 -22.84
CA LYS A 134 -14.12 0.41 -23.30
C LYS A 134 -13.74 1.82 -22.88
N LEU A 135 -13.31 2.64 -23.84
CA LEU A 135 -12.86 3.99 -23.60
C LEU A 135 -13.97 4.84 -22.96
N ILE A 136 -13.63 5.53 -21.87
CA ILE A 136 -14.46 6.55 -21.24
C ILE A 136 -14.00 7.93 -21.72
N PHE A 137 -12.72 8.24 -21.58
CA PHE A 137 -12.11 9.42 -22.21
C PHE A 137 -10.61 9.19 -22.47
N LEU A 138 -10.08 9.95 -23.43
CA LEU A 138 -8.67 10.08 -23.76
C LEU A 138 -8.34 11.55 -23.96
N LYS A 139 -7.32 12.05 -23.27
CA LYS A 139 -6.69 13.33 -23.46
C LYS A 139 -5.19 13.09 -23.70
N ASP A 140 -4.76 13.19 -24.93
CA ASP A 140 -3.36 13.03 -25.34
C ASP A 140 -2.89 14.31 -26.01
N THR A 141 -2.04 15.07 -25.32
CA THR A 141 -1.53 16.34 -25.82
C THR A 141 -0.31 16.18 -26.74
N ILE A 142 0.30 14.98 -26.77
CA ILE A 142 1.44 14.68 -27.62
C ILE A 142 0.96 14.33 -29.03
N ASP A 143 0.02 13.38 -29.11
CA ASP A 143 -0.57 12.93 -30.37
C ASP A 143 -1.80 13.76 -30.80
N GLU A 144 -2.16 14.81 -30.03
CA GLU A 144 -3.33 15.67 -30.25
C GLU A 144 -4.64 14.88 -30.38
N LYS A 145 -4.81 13.83 -29.55
CA LYS A 145 -6.01 12.98 -29.53
C LYS A 145 -6.89 13.31 -28.33
N TYR A 146 -8.15 13.64 -28.59
CA TYR A 146 -9.10 14.06 -27.57
C TYR A 146 -10.43 13.37 -27.81
N GLU A 147 -10.74 12.36 -27.03
CA GLU A 147 -11.88 11.47 -27.24
C GLU A 147 -12.72 11.29 -25.97
N CYS A 148 -14.02 11.42 -26.12
CA CYS A 148 -15.01 11.00 -25.10
C CYS A 148 -16.22 10.42 -25.83
N PRO A 149 -16.27 9.10 -26.05
CA PRO A 149 -17.31 8.48 -26.88
C PRO A 149 -18.75 8.69 -26.40
N GLN A 150 -18.95 9.01 -25.12
CA GLN A 150 -20.26 9.23 -24.52
C GLN A 150 -20.66 10.71 -24.46
N ASP A 151 -19.76 11.65 -24.78
CA ASP A 151 -19.99 13.10 -24.68
C ASP A 151 -19.08 13.87 -25.66
N GLU A 152 -19.63 14.21 -26.84
CA GLU A 152 -18.89 14.94 -27.88
C GLU A 152 -18.56 16.39 -27.50
N GLU A 153 -19.35 17.01 -26.63
CA GLU A 153 -19.07 18.36 -26.15
C GLU A 153 -17.87 18.34 -25.19
N LEU A 154 -17.82 17.36 -24.31
CA LEU A 154 -16.66 17.16 -23.46
C LEU A 154 -15.41 16.86 -24.30
N ALA A 155 -15.50 16.04 -25.34
CA ALA A 155 -14.36 15.77 -26.22
C ALA A 155 -13.74 17.04 -26.81
N LYS A 156 -14.53 18.04 -27.16
CA LYS A 156 -14.05 19.37 -27.62
C LYS A 156 -13.37 20.17 -26.52
N VAL A 157 -13.85 20.02 -25.29
CA VAL A 157 -13.28 20.74 -24.12
C VAL A 157 -11.96 20.13 -23.69
N LEU A 158 -11.73 18.85 -23.89
CA LEU A 158 -10.46 18.16 -23.55
C LEU A 158 -9.25 18.86 -24.19
N ASN A 159 -9.38 19.33 -25.43
CA ASN A 159 -8.30 20.03 -26.16
C ASN A 159 -7.90 21.37 -25.53
N ILE A 160 -8.84 22.07 -24.89
CA ILE A 160 -8.60 23.40 -24.30
C ILE A 160 -8.45 23.36 -22.77
N ALA A 161 -8.64 22.20 -22.18
CA ALA A 161 -8.50 22.01 -20.72
C ALA A 161 -7.03 22.17 -20.32
N SER A 162 -6.79 22.86 -19.20
CA SER A 162 -5.46 23.05 -18.63
C SER A 162 -4.75 21.71 -18.38
N ASN A 163 -3.43 21.70 -18.53
CA ASN A 163 -2.60 20.54 -18.23
C ASN A 163 -1.92 20.60 -16.85
N ASN A 164 -2.19 21.63 -16.07
CA ASN A 164 -1.56 21.81 -14.75
C ASN A 164 -2.11 20.81 -13.68
N ASN A 165 -3.22 20.15 -14.00
CA ASN A 165 -3.83 19.13 -13.15
C ASN A 165 -4.55 18.10 -14.01
N ILE A 166 -4.96 16.98 -13.38
CA ILE A 166 -5.80 15.99 -14.07
C ILE A 166 -7.17 16.59 -14.42
N LEU A 167 -7.80 16.01 -15.44
CA LEU A 167 -9.02 16.52 -16.08
C LEU A 167 -10.12 16.91 -15.10
N ILE A 168 -10.38 16.07 -14.10
CA ILE A 168 -11.45 16.28 -13.12
C ILE A 168 -11.28 17.53 -12.24
N TYR A 169 -10.13 18.22 -12.31
CA TYR A 169 -9.85 19.45 -11.58
C TYR A 169 -9.60 20.66 -12.48
N THR A 170 -9.61 20.47 -13.81
CA THR A 170 -9.31 21.53 -14.78
C THR A 170 -10.53 22.03 -15.55
N VAL A 171 -11.65 21.32 -15.48
CA VAL A 171 -12.91 21.60 -16.18
C VAL A 171 -14.04 21.83 -15.17
N GLN A 172 -15.00 22.69 -15.50
CA GLN A 172 -16.22 22.88 -14.71
C GLN A 172 -17.10 21.63 -14.78
N ILE A 173 -17.01 20.82 -13.74
CA ILE A 173 -17.63 19.48 -13.67
C ILE A 173 -19.15 19.55 -13.79
N GLU A 174 -19.78 20.60 -13.25
CA GLU A 174 -21.23 20.79 -13.22
C GLU A 174 -21.84 20.85 -14.63
N LYS A 175 -21.03 21.14 -15.64
CA LYS A 175 -21.48 21.17 -17.04
C LYS A 175 -21.48 19.80 -17.70
N PHE A 176 -20.80 18.82 -17.15
CA PHE A 176 -20.59 17.51 -17.73
C PHE A 176 -20.88 16.40 -16.72
N PRO A 177 -22.09 15.81 -16.74
CA PRO A 177 -22.47 14.72 -15.81
C PRO A 177 -21.52 13.52 -15.83
N ILE A 178 -20.88 13.25 -16.97
CA ILE A 178 -19.89 12.19 -17.08
C ILE A 178 -18.63 12.49 -16.26
N LEU A 179 -18.19 13.75 -16.20
CA LEU A 179 -17.05 14.15 -15.37
C LEU A 179 -17.33 14.06 -13.88
N GLU A 180 -18.55 14.36 -13.45
CA GLU A 180 -18.98 14.17 -12.06
C GLU A 180 -18.90 12.70 -11.65
N LYS A 181 -19.35 11.81 -12.56
CA LYS A 181 -19.23 10.36 -12.36
C LYS A 181 -17.76 9.92 -12.33
N ILE A 182 -16.92 10.37 -13.26
CA ILE A 182 -15.48 10.07 -13.30
C ILE A 182 -14.81 10.52 -12.00
N LYS A 183 -15.08 11.75 -11.55
CA LYS A 183 -14.57 12.28 -10.29
C LYS A 183 -14.98 11.42 -9.11
N THR A 184 -16.24 11.04 -9.02
CA THR A 184 -16.75 10.17 -7.95
C THR A 184 -16.02 8.83 -7.92
N ILE A 185 -15.78 8.22 -9.08
CA ILE A 185 -15.06 6.94 -9.19
C ILE A 185 -13.60 7.13 -8.75
N LEU A 186 -12.87 8.11 -9.30
CA LEU A 186 -11.45 8.33 -9.04
C LEU A 186 -11.18 8.76 -7.58
N THR A 187 -11.98 9.69 -7.05
CA THR A 187 -11.85 10.08 -5.65
C THR A 187 -12.30 8.97 -4.70
N GLY A 188 -13.28 8.17 -5.11
CA GLY A 188 -13.75 7.01 -4.35
C GLY A 188 -12.67 5.96 -4.15
N ILE A 189 -11.94 5.57 -5.23
CA ILE A 189 -10.81 4.63 -5.08
C ILE A 189 -9.67 5.25 -4.26
N ALA A 190 -9.33 6.52 -4.48
CA ALA A 190 -8.27 7.19 -3.74
C ALA A 190 -8.55 7.27 -2.23
N ASN A 191 -9.80 7.54 -1.84
CA ASN A 191 -10.23 7.53 -0.43
C ASN A 191 -10.27 6.11 0.17
N ASN A 192 -10.42 5.10 -0.68
CA ASN A 192 -10.39 3.69 -0.24
C ASN A 192 -8.96 3.18 0.03
N ILE A 193 -7.92 3.86 -0.43
CA ILE A 193 -6.52 3.49 -0.18
C ILE A 193 -6.05 4.18 1.11
N GLU A 194 -5.56 3.40 2.07
CA GLU A 194 -4.89 3.89 3.28
C GLU A 194 -3.44 3.48 3.26
N ILE A 195 -2.51 4.43 3.53
CA ILE A 195 -1.06 4.18 3.44
C ILE A 195 -0.41 4.45 4.78
N VAL A 196 0.36 3.49 5.27
CA VAL A 196 1.03 3.50 6.56
C VAL A 196 2.51 3.13 6.40
N ASP A 197 3.40 3.93 7.01
CA ASP A 197 4.81 3.59 7.22
C ASP A 197 4.99 3.17 8.68
N MET A 198 5.37 1.91 8.91
CA MET A 198 5.53 1.39 10.27
C MET A 198 6.66 2.07 11.06
N ASN A 199 7.62 2.68 10.40
CA ASN A 199 8.69 3.42 11.09
C ASN A 199 8.19 4.74 11.68
N LYS A 200 7.14 5.32 11.08
CA LYS A 200 6.58 6.64 11.44
C LYS A 200 5.08 6.58 11.69
N ILE A 201 4.55 5.41 12.07
CA ILE A 201 3.11 5.22 12.24
C ILE A 201 2.55 6.19 13.30
N PRO A 202 1.59 7.06 12.93
CA PRO A 202 0.96 7.95 13.89
C PRO A 202 -0.11 7.20 14.69
N ASN A 203 -0.14 7.45 16.00
CA ASN A 203 -1.18 6.89 16.87
C ASN A 203 -2.45 7.76 16.95
N SER A 204 -2.49 8.90 16.26
CA SER A 204 -3.60 9.87 16.29
C SER A 204 -4.95 9.23 15.96
N LYS A 205 -4.99 8.30 15.02
CA LYS A 205 -6.20 7.58 14.61
C LYS A 205 -6.71 6.67 15.73
N THR A 206 -5.82 5.89 16.35
CA THR A 206 -6.15 5.05 17.51
C THR A 206 -6.61 5.89 18.71
N ILE A 207 -5.94 7.02 18.97
CA ILE A 207 -6.36 7.98 20.00
C ILE A 207 -7.79 8.48 19.74
N GLN A 208 -8.09 8.88 18.51
CA GLN A 208 -9.43 9.35 18.15
C GLN A 208 -10.50 8.26 18.37
N MET A 209 -10.22 7.03 17.95
CA MET A 209 -11.13 5.89 18.18
C MET A 209 -11.31 5.62 19.68
N LEU A 210 -10.23 5.61 20.48
CA LEU A 210 -10.32 5.41 21.93
C LEU A 210 -11.14 6.50 22.64
N LYS A 211 -11.11 7.75 22.13
CA LYS A 211 -11.93 8.86 22.64
C LYS A 211 -13.43 8.66 22.34
N ASN A 212 -13.77 8.06 21.21
CA ASN A 212 -15.17 7.89 20.77
C ASN A 212 -15.93 6.87 21.62
N LYS A 213 -15.26 5.86 22.17
CA LYS A 213 -15.84 4.81 23.04
C LYS A 213 -17.03 4.06 22.41
N ASP A 214 -17.00 3.88 21.10
CA ASP A 214 -18.01 3.18 20.29
C ASP A 214 -17.69 1.68 20.12
N ASP A 215 -18.45 0.99 19.27
CA ASP A 215 -18.24 -0.42 19.00
C ASP A 215 -16.96 -0.69 18.18
N GLU A 216 -16.52 0.25 17.36
CA GLU A 216 -15.23 0.15 16.66
C GLU A 216 -14.07 0.24 17.65
N THR A 217 -14.18 1.11 18.67
CA THR A 217 -13.22 1.19 19.78
C THR A 217 -13.06 -0.14 20.47
N LYS A 218 -14.16 -0.85 20.78
CA LYS A 218 -14.10 -2.18 21.41
C LYS A 218 -13.32 -3.18 20.56
N LYS A 219 -13.54 -3.19 19.25
CA LYS A 219 -12.81 -4.08 18.31
C LYS A 219 -11.32 -3.76 18.28
N VAL A 220 -10.95 -2.48 18.26
CA VAL A 220 -9.55 -2.02 18.32
C VAL A 220 -8.88 -2.49 19.62
N VAL A 221 -9.54 -2.29 20.76
CA VAL A 221 -9.02 -2.70 22.07
C VAL A 221 -8.86 -4.23 22.15
N GLU A 222 -9.86 -4.99 21.72
CA GLU A 222 -9.77 -6.45 21.70
C GLU A 222 -8.68 -6.94 20.72
N PHE A 223 -8.49 -6.28 19.58
CA PHE A 223 -7.40 -6.60 18.68
C PHE A 223 -6.02 -6.40 19.34
N ILE A 224 -5.84 -5.30 20.08
CA ILE A 224 -4.60 -5.02 20.82
C ILE A 224 -4.37 -6.06 21.92
N LYS A 225 -5.39 -6.36 22.72
CA LYS A 225 -5.33 -7.36 23.81
C LYS A 225 -4.99 -8.75 23.32
N ASN A 226 -5.55 -9.15 22.19
CA ASN A 226 -5.34 -10.49 21.62
C ASN A 226 -3.94 -10.69 21.02
N ALA A 227 -3.17 -9.63 20.81
CA ALA A 227 -1.80 -9.73 20.31
C ALA A 227 -0.74 -9.77 21.41
N ASP A 228 -1.01 -9.14 22.56
CA ASP A 228 -0.13 -9.15 23.74
C ASP A 228 -0.83 -9.90 24.88
N LEU A 229 -0.33 -11.09 25.16
CA LEU A 229 -0.91 -12.00 26.16
C LEU A 229 -0.93 -11.45 27.59
N TYR A 230 -0.22 -10.36 27.86
CA TYR A 230 -0.10 -9.78 29.19
C TYR A 230 -0.89 -8.47 29.35
N LEU A 231 -1.40 -7.90 28.26
CA LEU A 231 -2.17 -6.66 28.25
C LEU A 231 -3.65 -6.97 28.56
N GLU A 232 -4.16 -6.43 29.67
CA GLU A 232 -5.56 -6.65 30.11
C GLU A 232 -6.51 -5.63 29.47
N ASP A 233 -6.05 -4.40 29.25
CA ASP A 233 -6.85 -3.35 28.60
C ASP A 233 -5.96 -2.24 28.01
N TYR A 234 -6.52 -1.45 27.08
CA TYR A 234 -5.87 -0.33 26.43
C TYR A 234 -6.87 0.80 26.24
N MET A 235 -6.64 1.94 26.87
CA MET A 235 -7.65 2.99 26.96
C MET A 235 -7.06 4.40 26.87
N TYR A 236 -7.92 5.36 26.60
CA TYR A 236 -7.64 6.79 26.71
C TYR A 236 -8.33 7.37 27.95
N ILE A 237 -7.57 8.04 28.83
CA ILE A 237 -8.07 8.66 30.05
C ILE A 237 -8.05 10.19 29.89
N GLU A 238 -9.22 10.81 29.81
CA GLU A 238 -9.36 12.25 29.60
C GLU A 238 -8.82 13.08 30.79
N ASP A 239 -9.17 12.68 32.01
CA ASP A 239 -8.85 13.41 33.25
C ASP A 239 -7.62 12.83 33.96
N LEU A 240 -6.57 12.48 33.17
CA LEU A 240 -5.33 11.99 33.76
C LEU A 240 -4.55 13.16 34.38
N ASN A 241 -4.49 13.21 35.72
CA ASN A 241 -3.61 14.12 36.44
C ASN A 241 -2.17 13.60 36.35
N VAL A 242 -1.34 14.25 35.56
CA VAL A 242 0.09 13.91 35.45
C VAL A 242 0.85 14.68 36.51
N GLU A 243 1.48 13.96 37.46
CA GLU A 243 2.40 14.54 38.41
C GLU A 243 3.84 14.33 37.92
N ILE A 244 4.60 15.43 37.78
CA ILE A 244 6.05 15.40 37.54
C ILE A 244 6.73 16.04 38.76
N ASP A 245 7.62 15.33 39.39
CA ASP A 245 8.34 15.77 40.62
C ASP A 245 7.39 16.21 41.74
N GLY A 246 6.26 15.52 41.94
CA GLY A 246 5.28 15.81 42.99
C GLY A 246 4.43 17.06 42.74
N LYS A 247 4.44 17.59 41.53
CA LYS A 247 3.55 18.69 41.10
C LYS A 247 2.64 18.24 39.97
N VAL A 248 1.34 18.48 40.17
CA VAL A 248 0.35 18.31 39.10
C VAL A 248 0.70 19.25 37.97
N VAL A 249 0.94 18.69 36.79
CA VAL A 249 1.26 19.49 35.59
C VAL A 249 -0.06 20.02 35.02
N ASP A 250 -0.21 21.35 35.04
CA ASP A 250 -1.35 22.01 34.37
C ASP A 250 -1.22 21.80 32.86
N GLU A 251 -2.25 21.19 32.22
CA GLU A 251 -2.33 20.96 30.77
C GLU A 251 -2.06 22.23 29.94
N LYS A 252 -2.35 23.41 30.49
CA LYS A 252 -2.12 24.70 29.85
C LYS A 252 -0.63 25.07 29.72
N ILE A 253 0.25 24.44 30.51
CA ILE A 253 1.71 24.70 30.49
C ILE A 253 2.37 23.88 29.39
N LEU A 254 1.84 22.70 29.04
CA LEU A 254 2.36 21.85 27.99
C LEU A 254 1.73 22.26 26.65
N LYS A 255 2.39 23.15 25.91
CA LYS A 255 1.95 23.68 24.61
C LYS A 255 1.80 22.65 23.49
N ASN A 256 2.07 21.36 23.76
CA ASN A 256 2.02 20.30 22.74
C ASN A 256 0.91 19.30 23.06
N GLN A 257 -0.26 19.51 22.43
CA GLN A 257 -1.45 18.68 22.62
C GLN A 257 -1.20 17.21 22.19
N ASN A 258 -0.36 16.99 21.18
CA ASN A 258 0.00 15.65 20.73
C ASN A 258 0.76 14.86 21.81
N PHE A 259 1.62 15.52 22.57
CA PHE A 259 2.36 14.88 23.66
C PHE A 259 1.42 14.52 24.83
N MET A 260 0.49 15.39 25.18
CA MET A 260 -0.51 15.13 26.23
C MET A 260 -1.41 13.96 25.83
N ASP A 261 -1.89 13.92 24.59
CA ASP A 261 -2.70 12.81 24.11
C ASP A 261 -1.95 11.46 24.18
N GLN A 262 -0.63 11.46 23.96
CA GLN A 262 0.18 10.24 24.09
C GLN A 262 0.33 9.77 25.55
N ILE A 263 0.46 10.68 26.50
CA ILE A 263 0.53 10.34 27.94
C ILE A 263 -0.82 9.79 28.44
N LYS A 264 -1.93 10.26 27.88
CA LYS A 264 -3.29 9.84 28.23
C LYS A 264 -3.67 8.46 27.70
N ILE A 265 -2.84 7.86 26.84
CA ILE A 265 -2.97 6.45 26.46
C ILE A 265 -2.40 5.59 27.58
N VAL A 266 -3.22 4.68 28.08
CA VAL A 266 -2.90 3.85 29.23
C VAL A 266 -3.06 2.39 28.87
N SER A 267 -2.07 1.60 29.25
CA SER A 267 -2.08 0.14 29.20
C SER A 267 -2.36 -0.43 30.58
N VAL A 268 -3.19 -1.46 30.67
CA VAL A 268 -3.51 -2.12 31.95
C VAL A 268 -2.80 -3.46 32.04
N TYR A 269 -1.98 -3.60 33.09
CA TYR A 269 -1.25 -4.81 33.40
C TYR A 269 -1.51 -5.21 34.87
N LYS A 270 -2.01 -6.41 35.10
CA LYS A 270 -2.31 -6.93 36.45
C LYS A 270 -3.17 -5.97 37.30
N GLY A 271 -4.19 -5.39 36.62
CA GLY A 271 -5.11 -4.43 37.25
C GLY A 271 -4.53 -3.05 37.50
N GLN A 272 -3.30 -2.76 37.06
CA GLN A 272 -2.67 -1.44 37.16
C GLN A 272 -2.63 -0.74 35.82
N ALA A 273 -3.13 0.49 35.80
CA ALA A 273 -3.12 1.36 34.64
C ALA A 273 -1.80 2.17 34.60
N VAL A 274 -1.06 2.07 33.52
CA VAL A 274 0.25 2.73 33.34
C VAL A 274 0.31 3.45 31.99
N PRO A 275 0.95 4.63 31.87
CA PRO A 275 1.08 5.33 30.62
C PRO A 275 1.84 4.49 29.57
N SER A 276 1.21 4.22 28.44
CA SER A 276 1.75 3.38 27.35
C SER A 276 3.10 3.88 26.85
N ILE A 277 3.25 5.19 26.69
CA ILE A 277 4.49 5.82 26.21
C ILE A 277 5.71 5.49 27.05
N ILE A 278 5.52 5.22 28.36
CA ILE A 278 6.60 4.97 29.31
C ILE A 278 6.83 3.48 29.49
N PHE A 279 5.76 2.68 29.56
CA PHE A 279 5.82 1.28 29.97
C PHE A 279 5.80 0.29 28.81
N ASP A 280 5.16 0.65 27.69
CA ASP A 280 5.07 -0.27 26.57
C ASP A 280 6.35 -0.28 25.73
N SER A 281 6.66 -1.46 25.18
CA SER A 281 7.71 -1.59 24.19
C SER A 281 7.36 -0.80 22.91
N LEU A 282 8.39 -0.45 22.12
CA LEU A 282 8.17 0.18 20.82
C LEU A 282 7.25 -0.68 19.94
N GLY A 283 7.44 -2.00 19.95
CA GLY A 283 6.60 -2.93 19.18
C GLY A 283 5.14 -2.88 19.61
N THR A 284 4.86 -2.91 20.93
CA THR A 284 3.50 -2.81 21.48
C THR A 284 2.83 -1.50 21.05
N ARG A 285 3.54 -0.38 21.14
CA ARG A 285 3.02 0.94 20.73
C ARG A 285 2.75 1.03 19.22
N LYS A 286 3.65 0.53 18.39
CA LYS A 286 3.45 0.46 16.93
C LYS A 286 2.26 -0.43 16.58
N PHE A 287 2.14 -1.58 17.24
CA PHE A 287 1.02 -2.48 17.04
C PHE A 287 -0.31 -1.84 17.45
N ALA A 288 -0.36 -1.18 18.60
CA ALA A 288 -1.55 -0.44 19.05
C ALA A 288 -1.92 0.70 18.08
N ALA A 289 -0.93 1.41 17.54
CA ALA A 289 -1.16 2.43 16.51
C ALA A 289 -1.70 1.81 15.21
N LEU A 290 -1.22 0.62 14.81
CA LEU A 290 -1.66 -0.09 13.61
C LEU A 290 -3.09 -0.65 13.75
N ALA A 291 -3.53 -0.96 14.97
CA ALA A 291 -4.81 -1.61 15.23
C ALA A 291 -6.01 -0.88 14.59
N SER A 292 -6.06 0.44 14.71
CA SER A 292 -7.12 1.26 14.12
C SER A 292 -7.16 1.18 12.58
N TYR A 293 -6.00 1.14 11.94
CA TYR A 293 -5.89 1.03 10.47
C TYR A 293 -6.35 -0.34 9.98
N VAL A 294 -5.95 -1.41 10.67
CA VAL A 294 -6.33 -2.79 10.31
C VAL A 294 -7.83 -3.00 10.51
N ILE A 295 -8.38 -2.61 11.66
CA ILE A 295 -9.81 -2.78 11.95
C ILE A 295 -10.65 -1.98 10.97
N GLU A 296 -10.34 -0.70 10.75
CA GLU A 296 -11.06 0.12 9.77
C GLU A 296 -10.98 -0.45 8.35
N ALA A 297 -9.79 -0.93 7.93
CA ALA A 297 -9.63 -1.52 6.61
C ALA A 297 -10.54 -2.74 6.43
N ILE A 298 -10.60 -3.63 7.43
CA ILE A 298 -11.47 -4.83 7.38
C ILE A 298 -12.95 -4.44 7.39
N GLU A 299 -13.36 -3.53 8.27
CA GLU A 299 -14.78 -3.14 8.42
C GLU A 299 -15.30 -2.37 7.21
N GLN A 300 -14.50 -1.46 6.67
CA GLN A 300 -14.92 -0.58 5.57
C GLN A 300 -14.51 -1.10 4.18
N GLY A 301 -13.78 -2.20 4.11
CA GLY A 301 -13.33 -2.79 2.85
C GLY A 301 -12.28 -1.95 2.13
N LYS A 302 -11.35 -1.34 2.89
CA LYS A 302 -10.27 -0.51 2.32
C LYS A 302 -9.10 -1.34 1.82
N THR A 303 -8.32 -0.74 0.93
CA THR A 303 -6.98 -1.20 0.58
C THR A 303 -5.97 -0.57 1.53
N LEU A 304 -5.37 -1.37 2.40
CA LEU A 304 -4.35 -0.95 3.35
C LEU A 304 -2.97 -1.25 2.77
N VAL A 305 -2.17 -0.21 2.56
CA VAL A 305 -0.81 -0.28 2.05
C VAL A 305 0.15 0.01 3.19
N ILE A 306 1.03 -0.94 3.52
CA ILE A 306 1.93 -0.80 4.68
C ILE A 306 3.38 -0.97 4.24
N ASP A 307 4.18 0.06 4.48
CA ASP A 307 5.62 -0.06 4.35
C ASP A 307 6.22 -0.64 5.64
N GLU A 308 7.06 -1.69 5.49
CA GLU A 308 7.74 -2.41 6.56
C GLU A 308 6.81 -2.96 7.66
N LEU A 309 5.76 -3.68 7.26
CA LEU A 309 4.75 -4.24 8.18
C LEU A 309 5.35 -5.03 9.37
N ASP A 310 6.49 -5.68 9.16
CA ASP A 310 7.20 -6.47 10.18
C ASP A 310 8.15 -5.65 11.06
N SER A 311 8.26 -4.33 10.82
CA SER A 311 9.15 -3.46 11.61
C SER A 311 8.77 -3.42 13.08
N SER A 312 9.66 -3.95 13.94
CA SER A 312 9.49 -4.04 15.40
C SER A 312 8.35 -4.96 15.87
N LEU A 313 7.74 -5.72 14.98
CA LEU A 313 6.72 -6.71 15.32
C LEU A 313 7.30 -8.12 15.36
N HIS A 314 6.81 -8.95 16.28
CA HIS A 314 7.13 -10.36 16.26
C HIS A 314 6.47 -11.04 15.05
N PHE A 315 7.16 -11.94 14.36
CA PHE A 315 6.67 -12.57 13.11
C PHE A 315 5.28 -13.21 13.25
N LYS A 316 4.90 -13.72 14.44
CA LYS A 316 3.57 -14.27 14.68
C LYS A 316 2.46 -13.22 14.60
N ILE A 317 2.75 -11.99 15.01
CA ILE A 317 1.80 -10.86 14.93
C ILE A 317 1.62 -10.47 13.46
N THR A 318 2.71 -10.28 12.73
CA THR A 318 2.68 -9.98 11.29
C THR A 318 1.92 -11.05 10.53
N ARG A 319 2.19 -12.33 10.82
CA ARG A 319 1.47 -13.46 10.25
C ARG A 319 -0.03 -13.44 10.57
N ALA A 320 -0.41 -13.11 11.80
CA ALA A 320 -1.80 -13.00 12.20
C ALA A 320 -2.53 -11.90 11.44
N ILE A 321 -1.91 -10.71 11.26
CA ILE A 321 -2.48 -9.62 10.48
C ILE A 321 -2.72 -10.07 9.04
N ILE A 322 -1.72 -10.64 8.37
CA ILE A 322 -1.87 -11.15 6.99
C ILE A 322 -2.98 -12.20 6.91
N SER A 323 -3.05 -13.10 7.91
CA SER A 323 -4.09 -14.13 7.97
C SER A 323 -5.50 -13.55 8.17
N MET A 324 -5.65 -12.43 8.86
CA MET A 324 -6.94 -11.73 8.97
C MET A 324 -7.42 -11.23 7.61
N PHE A 325 -6.54 -10.63 6.80
CA PHE A 325 -6.91 -10.22 5.45
C PHE A 325 -7.24 -11.43 4.56
N ASN A 326 -6.51 -12.53 4.70
CA ASN A 326 -6.72 -13.76 3.94
C ASN A 326 -7.90 -14.61 4.43
N ASN A 327 -8.58 -14.21 5.50
CA ASN A 327 -9.70 -14.96 6.06
C ASN A 327 -10.97 -14.83 5.19
N GLU A 328 -11.84 -15.85 5.24
CA GLU A 328 -13.12 -15.86 4.52
C GLU A 328 -14.10 -14.78 5.01
N ILE A 329 -13.97 -14.32 6.25
CA ILE A 329 -14.79 -13.25 6.83
C ILE A 329 -14.50 -11.92 6.12
N ASN A 330 -13.24 -11.68 5.74
CA ASN A 330 -12.89 -10.52 4.92
C ASN A 330 -13.45 -10.69 3.50
N LYS A 331 -14.34 -9.80 3.09
CA LYS A 331 -14.97 -9.82 1.76
C LYS A 331 -14.42 -8.77 0.81
N LYS A 332 -13.86 -7.66 1.32
CA LYS A 332 -13.55 -6.48 0.50
C LYS A 332 -12.22 -5.80 0.82
N ALA A 333 -11.66 -6.00 2.01
CA ALA A 333 -10.39 -5.37 2.37
C ALA A 333 -9.23 -6.04 1.63
N GLN A 334 -8.21 -5.23 1.30
CA GLN A 334 -6.99 -5.66 0.62
C GLN A 334 -5.78 -5.15 1.38
N LEU A 335 -4.73 -5.97 1.49
CA LEU A 335 -3.45 -5.62 2.09
C LEU A 335 -2.35 -5.66 1.03
N ILE A 336 -1.56 -4.60 0.94
CA ILE A 336 -0.30 -4.57 0.18
C ILE A 336 0.79 -4.20 1.19
N ALA A 337 1.76 -5.08 1.43
CA ALA A 337 2.76 -4.84 2.45
C ALA A 337 4.17 -5.17 1.98
N THR A 338 5.14 -4.32 2.32
CA THR A 338 6.55 -4.65 2.21
C THR A 338 6.99 -5.38 3.47
N LEU A 339 7.85 -6.38 3.32
CA LEU A 339 8.33 -7.26 4.38
C LEU A 339 9.84 -7.52 4.26
N HIS A 340 10.48 -7.73 5.40
CA HIS A 340 11.88 -8.17 5.50
C HIS A 340 11.99 -9.58 6.08
N ASP A 341 11.03 -9.99 6.92
CA ASP A 341 11.06 -11.29 7.60
C ASP A 341 10.74 -12.43 6.63
N ILE A 342 11.80 -13.10 6.21
CA ILE A 342 11.74 -14.27 5.32
C ILE A 342 11.01 -15.47 5.93
N SER A 343 10.82 -15.53 7.27
CA SER A 343 10.07 -16.61 7.91
C SER A 343 8.60 -16.62 7.50
N LEU A 344 8.11 -15.51 6.93
CA LEU A 344 6.76 -15.36 6.40
C LEU A 344 6.63 -15.82 4.94
N LEU A 345 7.74 -16.13 4.24
CA LEU A 345 7.74 -16.69 2.87
C LEU A 345 7.25 -18.16 2.88
N ASP A 346 5.96 -18.36 3.11
CA ASP A 346 5.37 -19.68 3.30
C ASP A 346 4.19 -19.94 2.34
N CYS A 347 4.48 -20.44 1.13
CA CYS A 347 3.46 -20.88 0.19
C CYS A 347 2.81 -22.22 0.54
N LYS A 348 3.32 -22.94 1.56
CA LYS A 348 2.67 -24.17 2.02
C LYS A 348 1.47 -23.90 2.90
N ARG A 349 1.50 -22.79 3.68
CA ARG A 349 0.54 -22.54 4.77
C ARG A 349 -0.16 -21.20 4.69
N MET A 350 0.37 -20.21 3.94
CA MET A 350 -0.12 -18.84 4.03
C MET A 350 -0.40 -18.18 2.69
N PHE A 351 0.50 -18.28 1.74
CA PHE A 351 0.42 -17.53 0.48
C PHE A 351 0.21 -18.42 -0.75
N ARG A 352 -0.47 -17.86 -1.74
CA ARG A 352 -0.40 -18.29 -3.13
C ARG A 352 0.86 -17.67 -3.75
N LYS A 353 1.43 -18.27 -4.80
CA LYS A 353 2.63 -17.73 -5.45
C LYS A 353 2.44 -16.30 -5.96
N GLU A 354 1.29 -16.01 -6.54
CA GLU A 354 0.96 -14.69 -7.07
C GLU A 354 0.79 -13.60 -6.00
N GLN A 355 0.76 -13.95 -4.71
CA GLN A 355 0.75 -13.00 -3.60
C GLN A 355 2.14 -12.53 -3.21
N ILE A 356 3.20 -13.19 -3.69
CA ILE A 356 4.59 -12.88 -3.34
C ILE A 356 5.26 -12.21 -4.51
N TRP A 357 5.83 -11.04 -4.25
CA TRP A 357 6.56 -10.21 -5.19
C TRP A 357 7.95 -9.91 -4.66
N PHE A 358 8.90 -9.75 -5.58
CA PHE A 358 10.28 -9.42 -5.28
C PHE A 358 10.66 -8.12 -5.97
N THR A 359 11.41 -7.26 -5.26
CA THR A 359 12.11 -6.12 -5.85
C THR A 359 13.59 -6.45 -5.87
N ASP A 360 14.22 -6.28 -7.01
CA ASP A 360 15.67 -6.47 -7.20
C ASP A 360 16.24 -5.27 -7.93
N LYS A 361 17.54 -5.07 -7.80
CA LYS A 361 18.23 -3.96 -8.45
C LYS A 361 19.57 -4.42 -8.98
N ASP A 362 19.77 -4.20 -10.27
CA ASP A 362 21.03 -4.44 -10.95
C ASP A 362 21.57 -3.16 -11.60
N GLU A 363 22.55 -3.28 -12.47
CA GLU A 363 23.13 -2.19 -13.26
C GLU A 363 22.15 -1.57 -14.26
N ASN A 364 21.10 -2.30 -14.66
CA ASN A 364 20.08 -1.85 -15.61
C ASN A 364 18.92 -1.14 -14.90
N GLY A 365 18.80 -1.24 -13.60
CA GLY A 365 17.78 -0.56 -12.80
C GLY A 365 17.09 -1.43 -11.77
N THR A 366 15.88 -1.03 -11.42
CA THR A 366 15.04 -1.71 -10.42
C THR A 366 13.94 -2.50 -11.12
N ASP A 367 13.85 -3.79 -10.81
CA ASP A 367 12.83 -4.71 -11.30
C ASP A 367 11.83 -5.11 -10.20
N LEU A 368 10.60 -5.44 -10.62
CA LEU A 368 9.55 -5.99 -9.77
C LEU A 368 8.94 -7.21 -10.46
N TYR A 369 9.04 -8.38 -9.85
CA TYR A 369 8.55 -9.63 -10.42
C TYR A 369 7.86 -10.51 -9.38
N SER A 370 6.96 -11.37 -9.84
CA SER A 370 6.18 -12.26 -8.99
C SER A 370 6.83 -13.64 -8.84
N LEU A 371 6.70 -14.25 -7.65
CA LEU A 371 7.05 -15.67 -7.46
C LEU A 371 6.27 -16.59 -8.43
N LYS A 372 5.15 -16.15 -8.97
CA LYS A 372 4.37 -16.88 -9.99
C LYS A 372 5.17 -17.12 -11.28
N GLU A 373 6.11 -16.25 -11.62
CA GLU A 373 6.96 -16.33 -12.82
C GLU A 373 7.91 -17.52 -12.75
N PHE A 374 8.23 -18.00 -11.53
CA PHE A 374 9.06 -19.17 -11.33
C PHE A 374 8.25 -20.46 -11.44
N SER A 375 8.33 -21.11 -12.59
CA SER A 375 7.61 -22.34 -12.90
C SER A 375 8.40 -23.59 -12.46
N TYR A 376 7.70 -24.74 -12.38
CA TYR A 376 8.39 -26.03 -12.13
C TYR A 376 9.30 -26.44 -13.29
N ALA A 377 8.87 -26.18 -14.52
CA ALA A 377 9.59 -26.62 -15.70
C ALA A 377 10.94 -25.89 -15.88
N GLU A 378 10.99 -24.61 -15.52
CA GLU A 378 12.16 -23.75 -15.72
C GLU A 378 13.03 -23.63 -14.46
N ASN A 379 12.41 -23.50 -13.29
CA ASN A 379 13.08 -23.15 -12.04
C ASN A 379 12.90 -24.18 -10.93
N GLY A 380 12.18 -25.31 -11.18
CA GLY A 380 11.93 -26.34 -10.18
C GLY A 380 11.03 -25.91 -9.01
N VAL A 381 10.22 -24.84 -9.17
CA VAL A 381 9.40 -24.26 -8.10
C VAL A 381 7.97 -24.78 -8.15
N ARG A 382 7.61 -25.61 -7.17
CA ARG A 382 6.24 -26.12 -6.96
C ARG A 382 5.55 -25.34 -5.82
N ASP A 383 4.23 -25.45 -5.72
CA ASP A 383 3.46 -24.90 -4.59
C ASP A 383 3.84 -25.54 -3.23
N THR A 384 4.48 -26.71 -3.27
CA THR A 384 4.99 -27.43 -2.10
C THR A 384 6.47 -27.18 -1.82
N SER A 385 7.15 -26.38 -2.65
CA SER A 385 8.56 -26.04 -2.44
C SER A 385 8.76 -25.24 -1.15
N ASN A 386 9.94 -25.38 -0.55
CA ASN A 386 10.35 -24.52 0.55
C ASN A 386 10.86 -23.19 -0.04
N ILE A 387 9.97 -22.21 -0.15
CA ILE A 387 10.26 -20.91 -0.78
C ILE A 387 11.31 -20.14 0.02
N GLN A 388 11.22 -20.18 1.36
CA GLN A 388 12.19 -19.53 2.23
C GLN A 388 13.63 -20.05 1.98
N GLU A 389 13.80 -21.39 1.91
CA GLU A 389 15.11 -22.00 1.67
C GLU A 389 15.67 -21.63 0.29
N LYS A 390 14.80 -21.62 -0.74
CA LYS A 390 15.18 -21.25 -2.10
C LYS A 390 15.56 -19.77 -2.20
N TYR A 391 14.84 -18.89 -1.50
CA TYR A 391 15.18 -17.48 -1.42
C TYR A 391 16.55 -17.26 -0.77
N ILE A 392 16.84 -17.92 0.37
CA ILE A 392 18.14 -17.85 1.06
C ILE A 392 19.29 -18.31 0.14
N LYS A 393 19.02 -19.28 -0.76
CA LYS A 393 20.01 -19.75 -1.76
C LYS A 393 20.16 -18.84 -2.97
N GLY A 394 19.43 -17.72 -3.03
CA GLY A 394 19.45 -16.80 -4.16
C GLY A 394 18.74 -17.29 -5.41
N GLU A 395 17.95 -18.40 -5.33
CA GLU A 395 17.28 -18.97 -6.52
C GLU A 395 16.22 -18.05 -7.15
N PHE A 396 15.82 -17.00 -6.44
CA PHE A 396 14.85 -16.00 -6.92
C PHE A 396 15.49 -14.64 -7.19
N GLY A 397 16.82 -14.46 -6.99
CA GLY A 397 17.43 -13.13 -6.92
C GLY A 397 16.97 -12.38 -5.66
N ALA A 398 16.96 -11.07 -5.71
CA ALA A 398 16.47 -10.19 -4.66
C ALA A 398 17.02 -10.45 -3.26
N ILE A 399 18.28 -10.90 -3.16
CA ILE A 399 18.98 -11.20 -1.92
C ILE A 399 20.26 -10.36 -1.82
N PRO A 400 20.56 -9.75 -0.65
CA PRO A 400 21.81 -9.00 -0.48
C PRO A 400 23.00 -9.97 -0.31
N GLU A 401 24.11 -9.62 -0.90
CA GLU A 401 25.41 -10.31 -0.73
C GLU A 401 26.42 -9.33 -0.09
N PRO A 402 26.34 -9.06 1.22
CA PRO A 402 27.24 -8.11 1.88
C PRO A 402 28.64 -8.71 2.05
N ASP A 403 29.66 -7.99 1.58
CA ASP A 403 31.06 -8.27 1.85
C ASP A 403 31.68 -7.22 2.76
N LEU A 404 31.33 -7.28 4.04
CA LEU A 404 31.84 -6.32 5.04
C LEU A 404 33.25 -6.70 5.53
N ILE A 405 33.67 -7.95 5.34
CA ILE A 405 34.98 -8.43 5.83
C ILE A 405 36.12 -7.86 4.99
N SER A 406 35.93 -7.68 3.68
CA SER A 406 36.92 -7.06 2.81
C SER A 406 37.35 -5.67 3.28
N THR A 407 36.43 -4.90 3.89
CA THR A 407 36.72 -3.57 4.45
C THR A 407 37.78 -3.62 5.54
N LEU A 408 37.83 -4.67 6.37
CA LEU A 408 38.84 -4.83 7.42
C LEU A 408 40.20 -5.20 6.84
N LEU A 409 40.21 -5.98 5.74
CA LEU A 409 41.45 -6.40 5.08
C LEU A 409 42.11 -5.26 4.30
N GLU A 410 41.35 -4.32 3.78
CA GLU A 410 41.85 -3.13 3.07
C GLU A 410 42.51 -2.14 4.04
N VAL A 411 41.92 -1.93 5.23
CA VAL A 411 42.48 -1.03 6.26
C VAL A 411 43.81 -1.55 6.76
N ASP A 412 43.99 -2.85 6.97
CA ASP A 412 45.27 -3.44 7.41
C ASP A 412 46.37 -3.34 6.34
N ASN A 413 46.04 -3.18 5.07
CA ASN A 413 47.01 -3.02 3.98
C ASN A 413 47.44 -1.55 3.75
N GLU A 414 46.73 -0.55 4.28
CA GLU A 414 47.11 0.87 4.19
C GLU A 414 48.05 1.32 5.35
N GLU A 415 48.21 0.48 6.39
CA GLU A 415 49.10 0.79 7.54
C GLU A 415 50.51 0.14 7.43
N ILE A 416 50.87 -0.49 6.30
CA ILE A 416 52.20 -1.02 6.01
C ILE A 416 52.85 -0.20 4.88
#